data_44afddf0ee0084d6b4ce295a4252c0b0
#
_entry.id   44afddf0ee0084d6b4ce295a4252c0b0
#
_cell.length_a   1.000
_cell.length_b   1.000
_cell.length_c   1.000
_cell.angle_alpha   90.00
_cell.angle_beta   90.00
_cell.angle_gamma   90.00
#
_symmetry.space_group_name_H-M   'P 1'
#
loop_
_entity.id
_entity.type
_entity.pdbx_description
1 polymer ?
#
loop_
_entity_poly.entity_id
_entity_poly.type
_entity_poly.pdbx_seq_one_letter_code
_entity_poly.pdbx_strand_id
1 'polypeptide(L)'
;MQQQGDEFVAEDLTAEPHQEQPGRGKHEQALEHETASDAPDLSQRAGDGAHRTKVMLLGSGELSRELAIAFQRLGAEVIAVERYADAPAHGVADQSLVVKMTDADELTAVIGRLRPDYAVTLTDVIAADALTAAEDTGISKVVPSARSVRLSTDSEGLRRLAADELGLPTAPFWFAGSLDELRAVAAHAGYPLQVKPVGVVAGQARSLVSG
;
A
#
# COMPACT_ATOMS: atom_id res chain seq x y z
N MET A 1 -27.18 -8.28 -3.47
CA MET A 1 -26.28 -9.39 -3.74
C MET A 1 -25.57 -9.07 -5.06
N GLN A 2 -24.49 -8.27 -5.00
CA GLN A 2 -23.67 -7.98 -6.17
C GLN A 2 -22.70 -9.16 -6.35
N GLN A 3 -22.81 -9.85 -7.47
CA GLN A 3 -21.78 -10.78 -7.92
C GLN A 3 -20.54 -9.94 -8.24
N GLN A 4 -19.56 -9.96 -7.36
CA GLN A 4 -18.18 -9.65 -7.73
C GLN A 4 -17.76 -10.73 -8.74
N GLY A 5 -17.64 -10.34 -9.99
CA GLY A 5 -17.08 -11.23 -11.02
C GLY A 5 -15.66 -11.62 -10.62
N ASP A 6 -15.36 -12.90 -10.64
CA ASP A 6 -14.01 -13.41 -10.43
C ASP A 6 -13.14 -12.97 -11.61
N GLU A 7 -12.42 -11.87 -11.44
CA GLU A 7 -11.47 -11.37 -12.43
C GLU A 7 -10.09 -11.95 -12.14
N PHE A 8 -9.40 -12.44 -13.16
CA PHE A 8 -8.10 -13.12 -13.04
C PHE A 8 -7.03 -12.42 -13.87
N VAL A 9 -5.79 -12.48 -13.40
CA VAL A 9 -4.58 -12.11 -14.15
C VAL A 9 -3.82 -13.37 -14.49
N ALA A 10 -3.42 -13.52 -15.75
CA ALA A 10 -2.50 -14.55 -16.21
C ALA A 10 -1.17 -13.93 -16.62
N GLU A 11 -0.06 -14.53 -16.22
CA GLU A 11 1.30 -14.10 -16.54
C GLU A 11 2.06 -15.24 -17.20
N ASP A 12 2.77 -14.92 -18.29
CA ASP A 12 3.74 -15.83 -18.91
C ASP A 12 5.07 -15.78 -18.12
N LEU A 13 5.46 -16.91 -17.56
CA LEU A 13 6.69 -17.05 -16.80
C LEU A 13 7.91 -17.42 -17.66
N THR A 14 7.72 -17.70 -18.96
CA THR A 14 8.80 -18.08 -19.87
C THR A 14 9.32 -16.94 -20.72
N ALA A 15 8.54 -15.86 -20.86
CA ALA A 15 8.95 -14.70 -21.63
C ALA A 15 10.02 -13.90 -20.87
N GLU A 16 11.19 -13.74 -21.49
CA GLU A 16 12.15 -12.75 -21.00
C GLU A 16 11.55 -11.35 -21.15
N PRO A 17 11.77 -10.46 -20.15
CA PRO A 17 11.28 -9.09 -20.25
C PRO A 17 11.90 -8.45 -21.51
N HIS A 18 11.08 -7.89 -22.37
CA HIS A 18 11.55 -7.17 -23.57
C HIS A 18 12.54 -6.08 -23.15
N GLN A 19 13.81 -6.33 -23.42
CA GLN A 19 14.89 -5.33 -23.30
C GLN A 19 14.89 -4.47 -24.58
N GLU A 20 13.96 -3.57 -24.73
CA GLU A 20 14.25 -2.35 -25.47
C GLU A 20 14.93 -1.40 -24.50
N GLN A 21 16.22 -1.20 -24.69
CA GLN A 21 16.99 -0.19 -23.96
C GLN A 21 16.47 1.20 -24.38
N PRO A 22 15.73 1.93 -23.55
CA PRO A 22 15.57 3.36 -23.79
C PRO A 22 16.92 4.00 -23.52
N GLY A 23 17.33 4.90 -24.42
CA GLY A 23 18.61 5.57 -24.37
C GLY A 23 18.93 6.13 -22.98
N ARG A 24 20.03 5.67 -22.43
CA ARG A 24 20.68 6.30 -21.27
C ARG A 24 20.87 7.78 -21.56
N GLY A 25 20.19 8.65 -20.88
CA GLY A 25 20.54 10.05 -20.97
C GLY A 25 19.60 11.10 -20.37
N LYS A 26 18.41 10.77 -19.88
CA LYS A 26 17.52 11.83 -19.36
C LYS A 26 16.84 11.55 -18.01
N HIS A 27 16.98 10.37 -17.42
CA HIS A 27 16.38 10.05 -16.12
C HIS A 27 17.35 10.09 -14.92
N GLU A 28 18.64 10.15 -15.16
CA GLU A 28 19.65 10.19 -14.08
C GLU A 28 19.70 11.55 -13.36
N GLN A 29 19.16 12.61 -13.96
CA GLN A 29 19.14 13.95 -13.35
C GLN A 29 17.87 14.24 -12.51
N ALA A 30 16.87 13.39 -12.56
CA ALA A 30 15.63 13.61 -11.78
C ALA A 30 15.64 12.93 -10.39
N LEU A 31 16.56 12.00 -10.15
CA LEU A 31 16.66 11.27 -8.87
C LEU A 31 17.67 11.88 -7.88
N GLU A 32 18.51 12.82 -8.32
CA GLU A 32 19.53 13.42 -7.45
C GLU A 32 19.05 14.64 -6.65
N HIS A 33 17.82 15.12 -6.83
CA HIS A 33 17.32 16.31 -6.13
C HIS A 33 16.29 16.07 -5.03
N GLU A 34 15.97 14.82 -4.70
CA GLU A 34 15.08 14.50 -3.56
C GLU A 34 15.82 13.81 -2.41
N THR A 35 17.13 14.11 -2.30
CA THR A 35 17.93 13.65 -1.18
C THR A 35 17.85 14.65 -0.03
N ALA A 36 17.14 14.23 1.05
CA ALA A 36 17.52 14.52 2.44
C ALA A 36 17.53 15.99 2.92
N SER A 37 16.74 16.90 2.35
CA SER A 37 16.70 18.28 2.87
C SER A 37 15.38 18.67 3.55
N ASP A 38 14.32 17.88 3.47
CA ASP A 38 13.01 18.19 4.06
C ASP A 38 12.54 17.20 5.13
N ALA A 39 13.43 16.45 5.74
CA ALA A 39 13.10 15.85 7.02
C ALA A 39 13.01 17.00 8.04
N PRO A 40 11.82 17.26 8.63
CA PRO A 40 11.72 18.30 9.64
C PRO A 40 12.68 17.95 10.76
N ASP A 41 13.58 18.87 11.09
CA ASP A 41 14.49 18.74 12.24
C ASP A 41 13.64 18.67 13.53
N LEU A 42 13.38 17.45 13.96
CA LEU A 42 12.61 17.15 15.16
C LEU A 42 13.34 17.60 16.44
N SER A 43 14.62 17.96 16.36
CA SER A 43 15.43 18.41 17.49
C SER A 43 15.15 19.86 17.92
N GLN A 44 14.58 20.69 17.02
CA GLN A 44 14.33 22.12 17.32
C GLN A 44 12.99 22.39 17.99
N ARG A 45 12.11 21.41 18.17
CA ARG A 45 10.77 21.57 18.79
C ARG A 45 10.72 21.28 20.29
N ALA A 46 11.82 21.05 20.94
CA ALA A 46 11.90 20.70 22.36
C ALA A 46 11.87 21.91 23.32
N GLY A 47 11.25 23.01 22.96
CA GLY A 47 11.41 24.25 23.70
C GLY A 47 10.18 25.11 24.02
N ASP A 48 8.95 24.66 23.78
CA ASP A 48 7.79 25.46 24.18
C ASP A 48 6.56 24.54 24.22
N GLY A 49 6.02 24.24 25.42
CA GLY A 49 4.82 23.42 25.70
C GLY A 49 4.51 22.32 24.68
N ALA A 50 5.51 21.51 24.35
CA ALA A 50 5.72 20.93 23.02
C ALA A 50 4.61 19.95 22.68
N HIS A 51 3.84 20.25 21.64
CA HIS A 51 3.00 19.28 20.96
C HIS A 51 3.89 18.10 20.51
N ARG A 52 3.77 16.95 21.19
CA ARG A 52 4.46 15.72 20.78
C ARG A 52 3.91 15.31 19.41
N THR A 53 4.80 15.03 18.46
CA THR A 53 4.38 14.48 17.16
C THR A 53 3.56 13.21 17.38
N LYS A 54 2.36 13.17 16.83
CA LYS A 54 1.41 12.07 17.01
C LYS A 54 1.42 11.19 15.77
N VAL A 55 1.78 9.92 15.93
CA VAL A 55 1.86 8.93 14.86
C VAL A 55 0.79 7.87 15.08
N MET A 56 -0.09 7.69 14.11
CA MET A 56 -1.09 6.62 14.10
C MET A 56 -0.59 5.49 13.18
N LEU A 57 -0.46 4.29 13.73
CA LEU A 57 -0.10 3.07 13.00
C LEU A 57 -1.38 2.32 12.64
N LEU A 58 -1.69 2.23 11.35
CA LEU A 58 -2.85 1.54 10.81
C LEU A 58 -2.44 0.12 10.39
N GLY A 59 -2.78 -0.85 11.21
CA GLY A 59 -2.24 -2.20 11.26
C GLY A 59 -1.24 -2.32 12.42
N SER A 60 -1.48 -3.25 13.35
CA SER A 60 -0.75 -3.33 14.63
C SER A 60 -0.01 -4.66 14.82
N GLY A 61 0.54 -5.21 13.71
CA GLY A 61 1.35 -6.43 13.72
C GLY A 61 2.75 -6.24 14.34
N GLU A 62 3.62 -7.24 14.18
CA GLU A 62 4.98 -7.24 14.76
C GLU A 62 5.84 -6.07 14.24
N LEU A 63 5.76 -5.77 12.93
CA LEU A 63 6.47 -4.62 12.37
C LEU A 63 5.99 -3.31 13.02
N SER A 64 4.68 -3.17 13.23
CA SER A 64 4.11 -2.00 13.89
C SER A 64 4.57 -1.86 15.33
N ARG A 65 4.76 -2.97 16.02
CA ARG A 65 5.31 -3.00 17.38
C ARG A 65 6.72 -2.41 17.42
N GLU A 66 7.59 -2.83 16.52
CA GLU A 66 8.95 -2.30 16.44
C GLU A 66 8.98 -0.82 16.03
N LEU A 67 8.10 -0.42 15.10
CA LEU A 67 7.95 0.97 14.71
C LEU A 67 7.42 1.84 15.86
N ALA A 68 6.45 1.35 16.65
CA ALA A 68 5.95 2.06 17.82
C ALA A 68 7.08 2.38 18.81
N ILE A 69 7.90 1.39 19.14
CA ILE A 69 9.07 1.56 20.01
C ILE A 69 10.07 2.57 19.42
N ALA A 70 10.31 2.50 18.11
CA ALA A 70 11.23 3.41 17.44
C ALA A 70 10.72 4.86 17.45
N PHE A 71 9.44 5.10 17.15
CA PHE A 71 8.84 6.42 17.19
C PHE A 71 8.78 7.00 18.60
N GLN A 72 8.49 6.18 19.60
CA GLN A 72 8.53 6.62 21.01
C GLN A 72 9.93 7.03 21.44
N ARG A 73 10.98 6.33 20.99
CA ARG A 73 12.39 6.73 21.23
C ARG A 73 12.73 8.08 20.60
N LEU A 74 12.04 8.46 19.53
CA LEU A 74 12.14 9.77 18.88
C LEU A 74 11.25 10.83 19.55
N GLY A 75 10.54 10.49 20.63
CA GLY A 75 9.68 11.41 21.37
C GLY A 75 8.24 11.53 20.83
N ALA A 76 7.85 10.72 19.84
CA ALA A 76 6.48 10.73 19.34
C ALA A 76 5.49 10.07 20.31
N GLU A 77 4.22 10.48 20.24
CA GLU A 77 3.07 9.78 20.80
C GLU A 77 2.55 8.80 19.74
N VAL A 78 2.43 7.52 20.08
CA VAL A 78 2.05 6.47 19.13
C VAL A 78 0.67 5.92 19.45
N ILE A 79 -0.19 5.89 18.44
CA ILE A 79 -1.53 5.30 18.47
C ILE A 79 -1.52 4.06 17.57
N ALA A 80 -1.73 2.88 18.15
CA ALA A 80 -1.83 1.62 17.41
C ALA A 80 -3.30 1.28 17.12
N VAL A 81 -3.63 1.08 15.85
CA VAL A 81 -4.99 0.79 15.40
C VAL A 81 -5.04 -0.57 14.71
N GLU A 82 -5.95 -1.44 15.14
CA GLU A 82 -6.17 -2.75 14.53
C GLU A 82 -7.66 -3.12 14.59
N ARG A 83 -8.07 -4.08 13.75
CA ARG A 83 -9.45 -4.61 13.72
C ARG A 83 -9.77 -5.58 14.87
N TYR A 84 -8.79 -6.02 15.64
CA TYR A 84 -8.92 -6.93 16.79
C TYR A 84 -8.09 -6.42 17.97
N ALA A 85 -8.48 -6.83 19.16
CA ALA A 85 -7.78 -6.49 20.40
C ALA A 85 -6.49 -7.31 20.56
N ASP A 86 -5.62 -6.84 21.46
CA ASP A 86 -4.38 -7.52 21.85
C ASP A 86 -3.40 -7.77 20.69
N ALA A 87 -3.45 -6.92 19.66
CA ALA A 87 -2.46 -6.94 18.59
C ALA A 87 -1.04 -6.58 19.12
N PRO A 88 0.04 -7.07 18.50
CA PRO A 88 1.41 -6.90 19.00
C PRO A 88 1.78 -5.44 19.36
N ALA A 89 1.38 -4.46 18.55
CA ALA A 89 1.67 -3.05 18.83
C ALA A 89 0.82 -2.46 19.95
N HIS A 90 -0.35 -3.04 20.27
CA HIS A 90 -1.21 -2.54 21.35
C HIS A 90 -0.52 -2.59 22.70
N GLY A 91 0.38 -3.57 22.93
CA GLY A 91 1.08 -3.75 24.18
C GLY A 91 2.21 -2.72 24.45
N VAL A 92 2.59 -1.93 23.43
CA VAL A 92 3.72 -0.99 23.54
C VAL A 92 3.36 0.45 23.16
N ALA A 93 2.29 0.68 22.42
CA ALA A 93 1.84 2.01 22.01
C ALA A 93 1.31 2.84 23.21
N ASP A 94 1.34 4.17 23.08
CA ASP A 94 0.77 5.07 24.10
C ASP A 94 -0.77 4.96 24.14
N GLN A 95 -1.40 4.69 22.99
CA GLN A 95 -2.83 4.41 22.87
C GLN A 95 -3.07 3.23 21.92
N SER A 96 -4.09 2.45 22.19
CA SER A 96 -4.53 1.35 21.31
C SER A 96 -6.03 1.45 21.03
N LEU A 97 -6.41 1.17 19.79
CA LEU A 97 -7.78 1.24 19.31
C LEU A 97 -8.14 0.01 18.48
N VAL A 98 -9.35 -0.47 18.68
CA VAL A 98 -9.96 -1.48 17.79
C VAL A 98 -10.94 -0.76 16.88
N VAL A 99 -10.67 -0.80 15.56
CA VAL A 99 -11.40 -0.06 14.52
C VAL A 99 -11.57 -0.95 13.30
N LYS A 100 -12.73 -0.94 12.70
CA LYS A 100 -12.96 -1.60 11.41
C LYS A 100 -12.37 -0.76 10.29
N MET A 101 -11.06 -0.89 10.07
CA MET A 101 -10.30 -0.08 9.11
C MET A 101 -10.79 -0.19 7.65
N THR A 102 -11.62 -1.19 7.31
CA THR A 102 -12.28 -1.32 6.00
C THR A 102 -13.55 -0.47 5.88
N ASP A 103 -14.01 0.11 6.97
CA ASP A 103 -15.14 1.03 7.01
C ASP A 103 -14.61 2.47 6.90
N ALA A 104 -14.91 3.13 5.77
CA ALA A 104 -14.37 4.45 5.48
C ALA A 104 -14.87 5.52 6.46
N ASP A 105 -16.13 5.42 6.88
CA ASP A 105 -16.75 6.40 7.79
C ASP A 105 -16.15 6.27 9.19
N GLU A 106 -16.02 5.03 9.69
CA GLU A 106 -15.42 4.76 11.00
C GLU A 106 -13.96 5.21 11.06
N LEU A 107 -13.17 4.87 10.02
CA LEU A 107 -11.76 5.24 9.96
C LEU A 107 -11.59 6.77 9.83
N THR A 108 -12.40 7.43 8.98
CA THR A 108 -12.39 8.90 8.83
C THR A 108 -12.74 9.58 10.16
N ALA A 109 -13.76 9.09 10.86
CA ALA A 109 -14.15 9.64 12.17
C ALA A 109 -13.03 9.51 13.21
N VAL A 110 -12.32 8.39 13.23
CA VAL A 110 -11.21 8.16 14.17
C VAL A 110 -10.02 9.08 13.83
N ILE A 111 -9.61 9.17 12.56
CA ILE A 111 -8.53 10.08 12.14
C ILE A 111 -8.92 11.54 12.45
N GLY A 112 -10.13 11.95 12.11
CA GLY A 112 -10.64 13.31 12.37
C GLY A 112 -10.70 13.69 13.85
N ARG A 113 -11.02 12.72 14.72
CA ARG A 113 -11.06 12.91 16.18
C ARG A 113 -9.67 13.03 16.81
N LEU A 114 -8.75 12.14 16.41
CA LEU A 114 -7.43 12.04 17.03
C LEU A 114 -6.41 12.98 16.39
N ARG A 115 -6.65 13.37 15.14
CA ARG A 115 -5.81 14.30 14.36
C ARG A 115 -4.31 13.96 14.47
N PRO A 116 -3.90 12.76 14.08
CA PRO A 116 -2.48 12.43 14.09
C PRO A 116 -1.72 13.29 13.07
N ASP A 117 -0.49 13.67 13.37
CA ASP A 117 0.38 14.35 12.40
C ASP A 117 0.71 13.42 11.23
N TYR A 118 0.89 12.13 11.54
CA TYR A 118 1.17 11.09 10.56
C TYR A 118 0.24 9.88 10.75
N ALA A 119 -0.33 9.40 9.64
CA ALA A 119 -1.02 8.12 9.56
C ALA A 119 -0.17 7.16 8.71
N VAL A 120 0.39 6.15 9.35
CA VAL A 120 1.28 5.17 8.70
C VAL A 120 0.51 3.88 8.45
N THR A 121 0.34 3.50 7.17
CA THR A 121 -0.36 2.28 6.79
C THR A 121 0.58 1.09 6.72
N LEU A 122 0.26 0.04 7.46
CA LEU A 122 1.02 -1.21 7.60
C LEU A 122 0.16 -2.44 7.27
N THR A 123 -1.00 -2.19 6.67
CA THR A 123 -1.94 -3.20 6.19
C THR A 123 -2.53 -2.77 4.84
N ASP A 124 -2.87 -3.74 4.02
CA ASP A 124 -3.59 -3.57 2.75
C ASP A 124 -5.13 -3.71 2.92
N VAL A 125 -5.58 -4.16 4.09
CA VAL A 125 -7.00 -4.30 4.43
C VAL A 125 -7.50 -3.01 5.07
N ILE A 126 -7.62 -1.95 4.27
CA ILE A 126 -7.93 -0.59 4.72
C ILE A 126 -8.78 0.18 3.71
N ALA A 127 -9.66 1.04 4.19
CA ALA A 127 -10.44 1.95 3.35
C ALA A 127 -9.55 3.11 2.86
N ALA A 128 -9.04 3.00 1.63
CA ALA A 128 -8.18 4.02 1.03
C ALA A 128 -8.87 5.38 0.85
N ASP A 129 -10.20 5.42 0.80
CA ASP A 129 -10.99 6.66 0.73
C ASP A 129 -10.84 7.51 2.00
N ALA A 130 -10.79 6.87 3.18
CA ALA A 130 -10.54 7.57 4.44
C ALA A 130 -9.14 8.20 4.49
N LEU A 131 -8.13 7.53 3.91
CA LEU A 131 -6.78 8.06 3.80
C LEU A 131 -6.72 9.25 2.85
N THR A 132 -7.42 9.17 1.70
CA THR A 132 -7.53 10.27 0.76
C THR A 132 -8.18 11.48 1.42
N ALA A 133 -9.28 11.29 2.14
CA ALA A 133 -9.95 12.37 2.86
C ALA A 133 -9.03 13.03 3.92
N ALA A 134 -8.19 12.25 4.58
CA ALA A 134 -7.22 12.78 5.56
C ALA A 134 -6.12 13.62 4.90
N GLU A 135 -5.62 13.20 3.73
CA GLU A 135 -4.65 13.98 2.93
C GLU A 135 -5.27 15.26 2.38
N ASP A 136 -6.44 15.16 1.72
CA ASP A 136 -7.12 16.28 1.06
C ASP A 136 -7.51 17.38 2.05
N THR A 137 -7.89 16.99 3.26
CA THR A 137 -8.23 17.94 4.33
C THR A 137 -7.01 18.46 5.10
N GLY A 138 -5.83 17.91 4.84
CA GLY A 138 -4.61 18.25 5.57
C GLY A 138 -4.62 17.91 7.06
N ILE A 139 -5.53 17.03 7.48
CA ILE A 139 -5.64 16.58 8.89
C ILE A 139 -4.43 15.75 9.30
N SER A 140 -3.93 14.92 8.38
CA SER A 140 -2.82 14.00 8.64
C SER A 140 -1.99 13.79 7.38
N LYS A 141 -0.68 13.64 7.53
CA LYS A 141 0.19 13.18 6.46
C LYS A 141 0.14 11.65 6.41
N VAL A 142 -0.36 11.10 5.32
CA VAL A 142 -0.48 9.64 5.12
C VAL A 142 0.82 9.07 4.53
N VAL A 143 1.32 7.98 5.08
CA VAL A 143 2.57 7.32 4.66
C VAL A 143 2.34 5.80 4.55
N PRO A 144 2.57 5.21 3.37
CA PRO A 144 2.74 5.86 2.07
C PRO A 144 1.47 6.62 1.67
N SER A 145 1.52 7.47 0.64
CA SER A 145 0.36 8.27 0.22
C SER A 145 -0.88 7.41 -0.05
N ALA A 146 -2.07 7.98 0.11
CA ALA A 146 -3.33 7.27 -0.17
C ALA A 146 -3.38 6.73 -1.61
N ARG A 147 -2.78 7.45 -2.58
CA ARG A 147 -2.60 6.95 -3.95
C ARG A 147 -1.74 5.69 -4.00
N SER A 148 -0.62 5.65 -3.28
CA SER A 148 0.25 4.47 -3.23
C SER A 148 -0.45 3.27 -2.60
N VAL A 149 -1.24 3.50 -1.54
CA VAL A 149 -2.04 2.45 -0.91
C VAL A 149 -3.07 1.88 -1.89
N ARG A 150 -3.78 2.73 -2.64
CA ARG A 150 -4.73 2.27 -3.68
C ARG A 150 -4.03 1.43 -4.73
N LEU A 151 -2.90 1.90 -5.26
CA LEU A 151 -2.14 1.17 -6.28
C LEU A 151 -1.61 -0.16 -5.77
N SER A 152 -1.23 -0.27 -4.50
CA SER A 152 -0.74 -1.53 -3.93
C SER A 152 -1.83 -2.60 -3.81
N THR A 153 -3.09 -2.20 -3.72
CA THR A 153 -4.25 -3.10 -3.65
C THR A 153 -4.92 -3.34 -5.01
N ASP A 154 -4.62 -2.51 -6.00
CA ASP A 154 -5.10 -2.61 -7.37
C ASP A 154 -4.03 -3.22 -8.28
N SER A 155 -4.03 -4.54 -8.39
CA SER A 155 -3.05 -5.27 -9.21
C SER A 155 -3.15 -4.93 -10.71
N GLU A 156 -4.35 -4.63 -11.22
CA GLU A 156 -4.55 -4.23 -12.60
C GLU A 156 -4.02 -2.83 -12.84
N GLY A 157 -4.44 -1.85 -12.03
CA GLY A 157 -4.00 -0.48 -12.14
C GLY A 157 -2.48 -0.35 -12.01
N LEU A 158 -1.86 -1.08 -11.08
CA LEU A 158 -0.41 -1.08 -10.91
C LEU A 158 0.32 -1.62 -12.16
N ARG A 159 -0.17 -2.69 -12.78
CA ARG A 159 0.44 -3.25 -13.99
C ARG A 159 0.28 -2.34 -15.19
N ARG A 160 -0.90 -1.76 -15.37
CA ARG A 160 -1.15 -0.77 -16.44
C ARG A 160 -0.27 0.47 -16.24
N LEU A 161 -0.17 0.98 -15.03
CA LEU A 161 0.73 2.07 -14.72
C LEU A 161 2.18 1.73 -15.07
N ALA A 162 2.66 0.55 -14.68
CA ALA A 162 4.04 0.14 -14.95
C ALA A 162 4.31 -0.04 -16.44
N ALA A 163 3.46 -0.79 -17.15
CA ALA A 163 3.68 -1.16 -18.55
C ALA A 163 3.30 -0.03 -19.50
N ASP A 164 2.09 0.55 -19.35
CA ASP A 164 1.51 1.44 -20.35
C ASP A 164 1.91 2.90 -20.14
N GLU A 165 1.99 3.36 -18.88
CA GLU A 165 2.30 4.76 -18.60
C GLU A 165 3.79 4.99 -18.36
N LEU A 166 4.47 4.10 -17.63
CA LEU A 166 5.89 4.26 -17.27
C LEU A 166 6.84 3.53 -18.24
N GLY A 167 6.32 2.65 -19.12
CA GLY A 167 7.13 1.88 -20.05
C GLY A 167 8.15 0.96 -19.36
N LEU A 168 7.86 0.51 -18.15
CA LEU A 168 8.77 -0.38 -17.41
C LEU A 168 8.70 -1.79 -17.99
N PRO A 169 9.84 -2.52 -18.06
CA PRO A 169 9.84 -3.91 -18.46
C PRO A 169 9.01 -4.75 -17.50
N THR A 170 7.95 -5.37 -18.03
CA THR A 170 7.08 -6.29 -17.28
C THR A 170 6.99 -7.61 -18.01
N ALA A 171 6.79 -8.72 -17.28
CA ALA A 171 6.38 -9.96 -17.92
C ALA A 171 5.03 -9.74 -18.63
N PRO A 172 4.79 -10.40 -19.79
CA PRO A 172 3.49 -10.34 -20.44
C PRO A 172 2.37 -10.75 -19.49
N PHE A 173 1.27 -10.01 -19.50
CA PHE A 173 0.12 -10.26 -18.63
C PHE A 173 -1.20 -10.02 -19.37
N TRP A 174 -2.24 -10.72 -18.94
CA TRP A 174 -3.60 -10.61 -19.47
C TRP A 174 -4.59 -10.63 -18.32
N PHE A 175 -5.69 -9.91 -18.48
CA PHE A 175 -6.82 -9.95 -17.56
C PHE A 175 -7.93 -10.80 -18.16
N ALA A 176 -8.63 -11.57 -17.35
CA ALA A 176 -9.73 -12.42 -17.74
C ALA A 176 -10.85 -12.31 -16.70
N GLY A 177 -12.05 -11.92 -17.14
CA GLY A 177 -13.26 -11.80 -16.32
C GLY A 177 -14.12 -13.06 -16.32
N SER A 178 -13.67 -14.12 -17.01
CA SER A 178 -14.38 -15.39 -17.09
C SER A 178 -13.43 -16.56 -17.35
N LEU A 179 -13.90 -17.77 -17.04
CA LEU A 179 -13.14 -19.00 -17.33
C LEU A 179 -12.87 -19.18 -18.83
N ASP A 180 -13.81 -18.79 -19.68
CA ASP A 180 -13.65 -18.93 -21.13
C ASP A 180 -12.61 -17.93 -21.69
N GLU A 181 -12.58 -16.71 -21.17
CA GLU A 181 -11.52 -15.74 -21.45
C GLU A 181 -10.16 -16.25 -20.96
N LEU A 182 -10.10 -16.81 -19.75
CA LEU A 182 -8.86 -17.38 -19.23
C LEU A 182 -8.34 -18.52 -20.09
N ARG A 183 -9.24 -19.39 -20.61
CA ARG A 183 -8.88 -20.45 -21.56
C ARG A 183 -8.35 -19.88 -22.89
N ALA A 184 -8.96 -18.81 -23.39
CA ALA A 184 -8.51 -18.13 -24.61
C ALA A 184 -7.13 -17.50 -24.39
N VAL A 185 -6.88 -16.88 -23.25
CA VAL A 185 -5.55 -16.38 -22.87
C VAL A 185 -4.55 -17.52 -22.83
N ALA A 186 -4.85 -18.64 -22.17
CA ALA A 186 -3.96 -19.78 -22.09
C ALA A 186 -3.61 -20.38 -23.46
N ALA A 187 -4.59 -20.42 -24.36
CA ALA A 187 -4.37 -20.87 -25.74
C ALA A 187 -3.48 -19.93 -26.56
N HIS A 188 -3.50 -18.63 -26.26
CA HIS A 188 -2.70 -17.61 -26.94
C HIS A 188 -1.28 -17.50 -26.37
N ALA A 189 -1.17 -17.43 -25.05
CA ALA A 189 0.10 -17.19 -24.34
C ALA A 189 0.96 -18.47 -24.21
N GLY A 190 0.33 -19.64 -24.19
CA GLY A 190 1.01 -20.91 -23.94
C GLY A 190 1.18 -21.22 -22.46
N TYR A 191 2.05 -22.17 -22.13
CA TYR A 191 2.30 -22.64 -20.77
C TYR A 191 3.80 -22.65 -20.46
N PRO A 192 4.23 -22.49 -19.18
CA PRO A 192 3.40 -22.38 -17.98
C PRO A 192 2.85 -20.95 -17.75
N LEU A 193 1.63 -20.86 -17.22
CA LEU A 193 1.00 -19.60 -16.82
C LEU A 193 0.83 -19.52 -15.31
N GLN A 194 1.07 -18.36 -14.74
CA GLN A 194 0.67 -18.06 -13.38
C GLN A 194 -0.65 -17.29 -13.39
N VAL A 195 -1.67 -17.84 -12.74
CA VAL A 195 -3.00 -17.24 -12.61
C VAL A 195 -3.18 -16.73 -11.17
N LYS A 196 -3.64 -15.48 -11.04
CA LYS A 196 -3.91 -14.83 -9.76
C LYS A 196 -5.27 -14.14 -9.84
N PRO A 197 -6.09 -14.15 -8.78
CA PRO A 197 -7.26 -13.30 -8.70
C PRO A 197 -6.87 -11.81 -8.69
N VAL A 198 -7.67 -10.96 -9.34
CA VAL A 198 -7.53 -9.51 -9.25
C VAL A 198 -8.09 -9.05 -7.90
N GLY A 199 -7.42 -8.13 -7.23
CA GLY A 199 -7.88 -7.56 -5.95
C GLY A 199 -7.61 -8.43 -4.71
N VAL A 200 -6.85 -9.51 -4.84
CA VAL A 200 -6.39 -10.31 -3.70
C VAL A 200 -4.99 -9.89 -3.29
N VAL A 201 -4.81 -9.79 -1.99
CA VAL A 201 -3.56 -9.43 -1.32
C VAL A 201 -2.37 -10.26 -1.83
N ALA A 202 -1.25 -9.60 -2.03
CA ALA A 202 -0.01 -10.23 -2.46
C ALA A 202 0.34 -11.48 -1.64
N GLY A 203 0.48 -12.61 -2.33
CA GLY A 203 0.85 -13.90 -1.71
C GLY A 203 -0.30 -14.88 -1.48
N GLN A 204 -1.55 -14.48 -1.66
CA GLN A 204 -2.71 -15.38 -1.58
C GLN A 204 -3.11 -15.87 -2.97
N ALA A 205 -3.57 -17.12 -3.02
CA ALA A 205 -4.23 -17.76 -4.17
C ALA A 205 -3.57 -17.51 -5.54
N ARG A 206 -2.39 -18.05 -5.75
CA ARG A 206 -1.81 -18.16 -7.10
C ARG A 206 -1.82 -19.60 -7.53
N SER A 207 -2.18 -19.84 -8.79
CA SER A 207 -2.13 -21.16 -9.42
C SER A 207 -1.12 -21.16 -10.54
N LEU A 208 -0.24 -22.15 -10.57
CA LEU A 208 0.60 -22.42 -11.73
C LEU A 208 -0.13 -23.43 -12.62
N VAL A 209 -0.38 -23.04 -13.85
CA VAL A 209 -1.04 -23.90 -14.84
C VAL A 209 0.01 -24.34 -15.85
N SER A 210 0.20 -25.65 -15.96
CA SER A 210 1.04 -26.33 -16.94
C SER A 210 0.11 -27.11 -17.86
N GLY A 211 0.30 -27.03 -19.17
CA GLY A 211 -0.53 -27.70 -20.19
C GLY A 211 -0.47 -29.22 -20.14
#